data_ca6295371a98fa6047a72b6c8a59aba5
#
_entry.id   ca6295371a98fa6047a72b6c8a59aba5
#
_cell.length_a   1.000
_cell.length_b   1.000
_cell.length_c   1.000
_cell.angle_alpha   90.00
_cell.angle_beta   90.00
_cell.angle_gamma   90.00
#
_symmetry.space_group_name_H-M   'P 1'
#
loop_
_entity.id
_entity.type
_entity.pdbx_description
1 polymer ?
#
loop_
_entity_poly.entity_id
_entity_poly.type
_entity_poly.pdbx_seq_one_letter_code
_entity_poly.pdbx_strand_id
1 'polypeptide(L)'
;DSVQTVDGCSALYLEGNVWQAFDDDVNKMKRYSVVVGAMRQMFNAKAFCTRLRQNGAKAYVIQNGAKDYFVVAEGFDTFAEAADYVNHIDKRLKIKIPLKEPFVYRTIRL
;
A
#
# COMPACT_ATOMS: atom_id res chain seq x y z
N ASP A 1 -12.87 -2.45 -8.27
CA ASP A 1 -12.31 -3.78 -7.97
C ASP A 1 -12.04 -4.55 -9.25
N SER A 2 -10.91 -4.30 -9.85
CA SER A 2 -10.53 -5.01 -11.05
C SER A 2 -9.12 -5.56 -10.89
N VAL A 3 -8.86 -6.69 -11.54
CA VAL A 3 -7.51 -7.22 -11.67
C VAL A 3 -6.92 -6.61 -12.93
N GLN A 4 -5.76 -5.99 -12.80
CA GLN A 4 -5.03 -5.44 -13.93
C GLN A 4 -3.77 -6.24 -14.16
N THR A 5 -3.41 -6.42 -15.42
CA THR A 5 -2.21 -7.15 -15.81
C THR A 5 -1.33 -6.27 -16.67
N VAL A 6 -0.07 -6.14 -16.29
CA VAL A 6 0.94 -5.40 -17.07
C VAL A 6 2.24 -6.20 -17.04
N ASP A 7 2.80 -6.46 -18.21
CA ASP A 7 4.06 -7.20 -18.37
C ASP A 7 4.06 -8.56 -17.66
N GLY A 8 2.92 -9.26 -17.69
CA GLY A 8 2.78 -10.56 -17.06
C GLY A 8 2.53 -10.54 -15.56
N CYS A 9 2.50 -9.35 -14.95
CA CYS A 9 2.23 -9.19 -13.52
C CYS A 9 0.80 -8.74 -13.33
N SER A 10 0.04 -9.47 -12.51
CA SER A 10 -1.37 -9.19 -12.24
C SER A 10 -1.56 -8.88 -10.77
N ALA A 11 -2.42 -7.90 -10.49
CA ALA A 11 -2.79 -7.58 -9.11
C ALA A 11 -4.15 -6.90 -9.08
N LEU A 12 -4.83 -6.97 -7.94
CA LEU A 12 -6.00 -6.15 -7.71
C LEU A 12 -5.58 -4.69 -7.78
N TYR A 13 -6.41 -3.88 -8.43
CA TYR A 13 -6.08 -2.49 -8.73
C TYR A 13 -7.24 -1.59 -8.35
N LEU A 14 -6.92 -0.56 -7.58
CA LEU A 14 -7.86 0.51 -7.23
C LEU A 14 -7.17 1.84 -7.47
N GLU A 15 -7.94 2.84 -7.81
CA GLU A 15 -7.39 4.19 -7.89
C GLU A 15 -8.31 5.16 -7.14
N GLY A 16 -7.73 6.20 -6.60
CA GLY A 16 -8.49 7.19 -5.86
C GLY A 16 -7.62 8.28 -5.29
N ASN A 17 -8.29 9.25 -4.69
CA ASN A 17 -7.63 10.39 -4.08
C ASN A 17 -7.04 9.99 -2.73
N VAL A 18 -5.85 10.48 -2.46
CA VAL A 18 -5.29 10.45 -1.12
C VAL A 18 -5.64 11.77 -0.45
N TRP A 19 -6.39 11.67 0.64
CA TRP A 19 -6.79 12.85 1.38
C TRP A 19 -5.68 13.37 2.27
N GLN A 20 -4.96 12.45 2.88
CA GLN A 20 -3.84 12.80 3.73
C GLN A 20 -2.87 11.64 3.81
N ALA A 21 -1.59 11.95 3.77
CA ALA A 21 -0.54 10.98 4.07
C ALA A 21 -0.03 11.29 5.47
N PHE A 22 0.12 10.25 6.26
CA PHE A 22 0.59 10.36 7.64
C PHE A 22 1.98 9.80 7.69
N ASP A 23 2.90 10.66 7.81
CA ASP A 23 4.29 10.43 8.13
C ASP A 23 5.14 11.49 7.47
N ASP A 24 6.36 11.60 7.93
CA ASP A 24 7.32 12.58 7.43
C ASP A 24 7.70 12.33 5.97
N ASP A 25 7.22 11.23 5.40
CA ASP A 25 7.61 10.79 4.09
C ASP A 25 6.51 10.91 3.03
N VAL A 26 5.73 11.99 3.09
CA VAL A 26 4.82 12.34 1.99
C VAL A 26 5.58 12.36 0.67
N ASN A 27 6.85 12.72 0.70
CA ASN A 27 7.71 12.76 -0.47
C ASN A 27 8.10 11.37 -0.99
N LYS A 28 7.91 10.34 -0.18
CA LYS A 28 8.18 8.95 -0.60
C LYS A 28 6.96 8.26 -1.19
N MET A 29 5.81 8.92 -1.12
CA MET A 29 4.61 8.37 -1.73
C MET A 29 4.74 8.45 -3.25
N LYS A 30 4.72 7.29 -3.88
CA LYS A 30 4.83 7.19 -5.33
C LYS A 30 3.47 6.96 -5.96
N ARG A 31 3.44 6.88 -7.28
CA ARG A 31 2.19 6.77 -8.03
C ARG A 31 1.39 5.52 -7.65
N TYR A 32 2.07 4.40 -7.45
CA TYR A 32 1.43 3.12 -7.12
C TYR A 32 1.87 2.68 -5.74
N SER A 33 0.89 2.40 -4.88
CA SER A 33 1.13 1.99 -3.50
C SER A 33 0.62 0.57 -3.30
N VAL A 34 1.44 -0.28 -2.68
CA VAL A 34 1.02 -1.64 -2.33
C VAL A 34 0.36 -1.59 -0.95
N VAL A 35 -0.95 -1.75 -0.92
CA VAL A 35 -1.74 -1.68 0.31
C VAL A 35 -1.83 -3.07 0.92
N VAL A 36 -1.39 -3.20 2.16
CA VAL A 36 -1.39 -4.46 2.89
C VAL A 36 -2.28 -4.44 4.13
N GLY A 37 -2.90 -3.31 4.42
CA GLY A 37 -3.85 -3.19 5.52
C GLY A 37 -4.81 -2.05 5.28
N ALA A 38 -6.06 -2.22 5.70
CA ALA A 38 -7.07 -1.18 5.67
C ALA A 38 -7.73 -1.15 7.05
N MET A 39 -7.61 -0.02 7.73
CA MET A 39 -8.04 0.09 9.12
C MET A 39 -8.88 1.34 9.32
N ARG A 40 -9.81 1.29 10.27
CA ARG A 40 -10.66 2.42 10.57
C ARG A 40 -10.06 3.37 11.59
N GLN A 41 -9.08 2.90 12.35
CA GLN A 41 -8.46 3.72 13.39
C GLN A 41 -7.00 3.96 13.08
N MET A 42 -6.60 5.22 13.18
CA MET A 42 -5.24 5.64 12.85
C MET A 42 -4.19 4.94 13.70
N PHE A 43 -4.45 4.76 15.00
CA PHE A 43 -3.43 4.19 15.86
C PHE A 43 -3.12 2.72 15.49
N ASN A 44 -4.13 1.98 15.03
CA ASN A 44 -3.91 0.63 14.53
C ASN A 44 -3.10 0.63 13.25
N ALA A 45 -3.39 1.55 12.35
CA ALA A 45 -2.64 1.69 11.11
C ALA A 45 -1.18 2.07 11.38
N LYS A 46 -0.95 3.01 12.29
CA LYS A 46 0.41 3.42 12.63
C LYS A 46 1.19 2.30 13.33
N ALA A 47 0.54 1.54 14.19
CA ALA A 47 1.19 0.43 14.87
C ALA A 47 1.64 -0.63 13.86
N PHE A 48 0.79 -0.96 12.91
CA PHE A 48 1.14 -1.92 11.87
C PHE A 48 2.23 -1.38 10.94
N CYS A 49 2.14 -0.11 10.60
CA CYS A 49 3.16 0.56 9.80
C CYS A 49 4.54 0.49 10.49
N THR A 50 4.57 0.73 11.80
CA THR A 50 5.80 0.62 12.58
C THR A 50 6.38 -0.79 12.52
N ARG A 51 5.53 -1.81 12.63
CA ARG A 51 5.97 -3.21 12.52
C ARG A 51 6.56 -3.51 11.16
N LEU A 52 5.94 -3.00 10.09
CA LEU A 52 6.46 -3.16 8.74
C LEU A 52 7.84 -2.52 8.60
N ARG A 53 8.02 -1.33 9.14
CA ARG A 53 9.30 -0.63 9.11
C ARG A 53 10.37 -1.38 9.87
N GLN A 54 10.02 -1.98 10.98
CA GLN A 54 10.95 -2.81 11.77
C GLN A 54 11.40 -4.04 10.99
N ASN A 55 10.61 -4.47 10.01
CA ASN A 55 10.96 -5.57 9.12
C ASN A 55 11.60 -5.12 7.81
N GLY A 56 12.03 -3.88 7.74
CA GLY A 56 12.75 -3.35 6.60
C GLY A 56 11.90 -2.76 5.48
N ALA A 57 10.59 -2.70 5.64
CA ALA A 57 9.72 -2.13 4.64
C ALA A 57 9.73 -0.60 4.70
N LYS A 58 9.54 0.04 3.56
CA LYS A 58 9.41 1.50 3.46
C LYS A 58 7.94 1.90 3.58
N ALA A 59 7.33 1.51 4.69
CA ALA A 59 5.90 1.62 4.90
C ALA A 59 5.45 3.04 5.25
N TYR A 60 4.22 3.35 4.88
CA TYR A 60 3.58 4.60 5.27
C TYR A 60 2.07 4.41 5.34
N VAL A 61 1.38 5.37 5.93
CA VAL A 61 -0.08 5.34 6.09
C VAL A 61 -0.69 6.47 5.27
N ILE A 62 -1.74 6.14 4.51
CA ILE A 62 -2.51 7.14 3.76
C ILE A 62 -3.97 7.04 4.16
N GLN A 63 -4.69 8.14 4.07
CA GLN A 63 -6.13 8.15 4.27
C GLN A 63 -6.80 8.43 2.93
N ASN A 64 -7.70 7.55 2.54
CA ASN A 64 -8.48 7.76 1.33
C ASN A 64 -9.72 8.60 1.63
N GLY A 65 -10.45 8.96 0.58
CA GLY A 65 -11.64 9.79 0.73
C GLY A 65 -12.80 9.13 1.48
N ALA A 66 -12.74 7.82 1.70
CA ALA A 66 -13.78 7.06 2.38
C ALA A 66 -13.49 6.86 3.87
N LYS A 67 -12.52 7.57 4.42
CA LYS A 67 -12.14 7.54 5.83
C LYS A 67 -11.37 6.30 6.29
N ASP A 68 -10.96 5.46 5.36
CA ASP A 68 -10.13 4.31 5.71
C ASP A 68 -8.66 4.71 5.72
N TYR A 69 -7.92 4.15 6.66
CA TYR A 69 -6.48 4.31 6.72
C TYR A 69 -5.83 3.10 6.06
N PHE A 70 -5.18 3.34 4.93
CA PHE A 70 -4.47 2.30 4.22
C PHE A 70 -3.02 2.26 4.69
N VAL A 71 -2.58 1.07 5.09
CA VAL A 71 -1.18 0.85 5.41
C VAL A 71 -0.51 0.33 4.14
N VAL A 72 0.48 1.07 3.68
CA VAL A 72 1.20 0.80 2.45
C VAL A 72 2.55 0.19 2.80
N ALA A 73 2.88 -0.94 2.18
CA ALA A 73 4.17 -1.59 2.42
C ALA A 73 5.29 -0.89 1.67
N GLU A 74 5.04 -0.47 0.43
CA GLU A 74 6.02 0.23 -0.38
C GLU A 74 5.34 0.91 -1.56
N GLY A 75 5.91 2.03 -2.02
CA GLY A 75 5.44 2.74 -3.20
C GLY A 75 6.34 2.46 -4.40
N PHE A 76 5.73 2.50 -5.59
CA PHE A 76 6.43 2.23 -6.85
C PHE A 76 6.01 3.22 -7.92
N ASP A 77 6.87 3.43 -8.90
CA ASP A 77 6.58 4.34 -10.01
C ASP A 77 5.75 3.68 -11.12
N THR A 78 5.79 2.36 -11.21
CA THR A 78 5.07 1.61 -12.25
C THR A 78 4.18 0.54 -11.63
N PHE A 79 3.10 0.22 -12.34
CA PHE A 79 2.20 -0.85 -11.92
C PHE A 79 2.91 -2.21 -11.90
N ALA A 80 3.74 -2.48 -12.89
CA ALA A 80 4.43 -3.77 -12.99
C ALA A 80 5.29 -4.04 -11.76
N GLU A 81 6.01 -3.04 -11.26
CA GLU A 81 6.81 -3.18 -10.05
C GLU A 81 5.93 -3.44 -8.82
N ALA A 82 4.82 -2.71 -8.70
CA ALA A 82 3.90 -2.89 -7.58
C ALA A 82 3.25 -4.27 -7.61
N ALA A 83 2.81 -4.72 -8.78
CA ALA A 83 2.20 -6.03 -8.94
C ALA A 83 3.18 -7.16 -8.65
N ASP A 84 4.43 -6.99 -9.08
CA ASP A 84 5.47 -7.98 -8.76
C ASP A 84 5.67 -8.08 -7.25
N TYR A 85 5.67 -6.96 -6.54
CA TYR A 85 5.75 -6.95 -5.08
C TYR A 85 4.59 -7.74 -4.47
N VAL A 86 3.36 -7.50 -4.93
CA VAL A 86 2.18 -8.21 -4.44
C VAL A 86 2.28 -9.72 -4.70
N ASN A 87 2.75 -10.11 -5.87
CA ASN A 87 2.86 -11.51 -6.24
C ASN A 87 3.93 -12.26 -5.45
N HIS A 88 4.90 -11.54 -4.87
CA HIS A 88 5.98 -12.12 -4.08
C HIS A 88 5.96 -11.61 -2.63
N ILE A 89 4.80 -11.23 -2.14
CA ILE A 89 4.69 -10.56 -0.85
C ILE A 89 5.16 -11.44 0.30
N ASP A 90 4.94 -12.75 0.21
CA ASP A 90 5.37 -13.68 1.23
C ASP A 90 6.89 -13.73 1.38
N LYS A 91 7.60 -13.44 0.30
CA LYS A 91 9.06 -13.40 0.29
C LYS A 91 9.59 -12.04 0.72
N ARG A 92 8.81 -10.98 0.46
CA ARG A 92 9.21 -9.62 0.74
C ARG A 92 8.88 -9.18 2.15
N LEU A 93 7.74 -9.64 2.68
CA LEU A 93 7.30 -9.34 4.03
C LEU A 93 7.21 -10.64 4.81
N LYS A 94 7.95 -10.71 5.90
CA LYS A 94 7.98 -11.91 6.75
C LYS A 94 7.04 -11.81 7.93
N ILE A 95 6.04 -10.93 7.84
CA ILE A 95 5.04 -10.77 8.88
C ILE A 95 3.67 -11.03 8.29
N LYS A 96 2.75 -11.46 9.15
CA LYS A 96 1.38 -11.70 8.75
C LYS A 96 0.69 -10.38 8.47
N ILE A 97 0.10 -10.25 7.28
CA ILE A 97 -0.65 -9.05 6.92
C ILE A 97 -2.14 -9.28 7.17
N PRO A 98 -2.86 -8.24 7.66
CA PRO A 98 -4.28 -8.39 7.97
C PRO A 98 -5.17 -8.46 6.75
N LEU A 99 -4.74 -7.94 5.62
CA LEU A 99 -5.53 -7.92 4.41
C LEU A 99 -5.33 -9.23 3.65
N LYS A 100 -6.42 -9.95 3.37
CA LYS A 100 -6.34 -11.22 2.66
C LYS A 100 -5.78 -11.07 1.26
N GLU A 101 -6.18 -10.00 0.58
CA GLU A 101 -5.76 -9.73 -0.79
C GLU A 101 -5.16 -8.34 -0.87
N PRO A 102 -3.83 -8.25 -0.73
CA PRO A 102 -3.16 -6.97 -0.96
C PRO A 102 -3.45 -6.45 -2.36
N PHE A 103 -3.54 -5.16 -2.50
CA PHE A 103 -3.86 -4.56 -3.79
C PHE A 103 -2.95 -3.37 -4.09
N VAL A 104 -2.93 -3.00 -5.36
CA VAL A 104 -2.20 -1.83 -5.83
C VAL A 104 -3.16 -0.65 -5.87
N TYR A 105 -2.83 0.42 -5.18
CA TYR A 105 -3.63 1.63 -5.13
C TYR A 105 -2.92 2.73 -5.89
N ARG A 106 -3.53 3.19 -6.98
CA ARG A 106 -3.00 4.32 -7.71
C ARG A 106 -3.44 5.61 -7.04
N THR A 107 -2.47 6.37 -6.59
CA THR A 107 -2.70 7.63 -5.90
C THR A 107 -2.94 8.74 -6.91
N ILE A 108 -4.12 9.35 -6.84
CA ILE A 108 -4.41 10.55 -7.59
C ILE A 108 -4.26 11.70 -6.60
N ARG A 109 -3.28 12.57 -6.84
CA ARG A 109 -3.08 13.72 -5.96
C ARG A 109 -4.11 14.79 -6.27
N LEU A 110 -4.66 15.33 -5.20
CA LEU A 110 -5.49 16.52 -5.29
C LEU A 110 -4.63 17.76 -5.54
#